data_131ac0ebb53c059f7031c80596bd9389
#
_entry.id   131ac0ebb53c059f7031c80596bd9389
#
_cell.length_a   1.000
_cell.length_b   1.000
_cell.length_c   1.000
_cell.angle_alpha   90.00
_cell.angle_beta   90.00
_cell.angle_gamma   90.00
#
_symmetry.space_group_name_H-M   'P 1'
#
loop_
_entity.id
_entity.type
_entity.pdbx_description
1 polymer ?
#
loop_
_entity_poly.entity_id
_entity_poly.type
_entity_poly.pdbx_seq_one_letter_code
_entity_poly.pdbx_strand_id
1 'polypeptide(L)'
;NAKMRELLNIAQRAASVSAPVLITGETGTGKEVMANAIRQMGPRQNKPFIAINCAAIQSTVLESELFGYEAGAFTGAEKRKHGLMEVADTGILFLDEISSMPLEMQPKLLRAIEEQTFRRVGGTTELKVDVQIIAASNRDLPAMVTENNFRSDLYYRLRVVDLHLPPLR
;
A
#
# COMPACT_ATOMS: atom_id res chain seq x y z
N ASN A 1 22.92 -12.99 9.75
CA ASN A 1 23.20 -11.58 9.59
C ASN A 1 22.45 -10.77 10.65
N ALA A 2 23.20 -10.01 11.46
CA ALA A 2 22.64 -9.23 12.57
C ALA A 2 21.66 -8.16 12.08
N LYS A 3 21.94 -7.52 10.94
CA LYS A 3 21.08 -6.51 10.36
C LYS A 3 19.73 -7.09 9.91
N MET A 4 19.76 -8.29 9.33
CA MET A 4 18.53 -8.97 8.93
C MET A 4 17.68 -9.36 10.14
N ARG A 5 18.30 -9.80 11.24
CA ARG A 5 17.58 -10.10 12.48
C ARG A 5 16.89 -8.86 13.04
N GLU A 6 17.57 -7.73 13.01
CA GLU A 6 17.01 -6.45 13.46
C GLU A 6 15.78 -6.08 12.63
N LEU A 7 15.87 -6.22 11.30
CA LEU A 7 14.76 -5.96 10.40
C LEU A 7 13.58 -6.87 10.69
N LEU A 8 13.85 -8.16 10.91
CA LEU A 8 12.78 -9.13 11.24
C LEU A 8 12.11 -8.82 12.56
N ASN A 9 12.88 -8.34 13.56
CA ASN A 9 12.31 -7.93 14.85
C ASN A 9 11.38 -6.74 14.68
N ILE A 10 11.78 -5.76 13.88
CA ILE A 10 10.95 -4.57 13.60
C ILE A 10 9.70 -5.01 12.84
N ALA A 11 9.85 -5.89 11.85
CA ALA A 11 8.75 -6.41 11.06
C ALA A 11 7.74 -7.15 11.94
N GLN A 12 8.20 -7.93 12.89
CA GLN A 12 7.32 -8.66 13.81
C GLN A 12 6.48 -7.71 14.66
N ARG A 13 7.09 -6.64 15.15
CA ARG A 13 6.37 -5.62 15.92
C ARG A 13 5.29 -4.94 15.06
N ALA A 14 5.64 -4.59 13.83
CA ALA A 14 4.70 -3.99 12.89
C ALA A 14 3.52 -4.91 12.62
N ALA A 15 3.80 -6.20 12.44
CA ALA A 15 2.76 -7.20 12.20
C ALA A 15 1.79 -7.30 13.38
N SER A 16 2.30 -7.28 14.60
CA SER A 16 1.48 -7.46 15.81
C SER A 16 0.52 -6.29 16.05
N VAL A 17 0.89 -5.07 15.63
CA VAL A 17 0.05 -3.87 15.82
C VAL A 17 -0.65 -3.43 14.54
N SER A 18 -0.47 -4.13 13.44
CA SER A 18 -1.05 -3.81 12.13
C SER A 18 -0.74 -2.38 11.66
N ALA A 19 0.46 -1.89 11.96
CA ALA A 19 0.88 -0.55 11.58
C ALA A 19 1.18 -0.48 10.08
N PRO A 20 1.05 0.71 9.45
CA PRO A 20 1.57 0.91 8.10
C PRO A 20 3.08 0.69 8.07
N VAL A 21 3.54 0.01 7.02
CA VAL A 21 4.96 -0.33 6.85
C VAL A 21 5.42 0.19 5.49
N LEU A 22 6.56 0.87 5.48
CA LEU A 22 7.22 1.27 4.25
C LEU A 22 8.51 0.47 4.11
N ILE A 23 8.62 -0.30 3.03
CA ILE A 23 9.79 -1.10 2.72
C ILE A 23 10.53 -0.42 1.58
N THR A 24 11.79 -0.06 1.79
CA THR A 24 12.61 0.55 0.76
C THR A 24 13.82 -0.32 0.45
N GLY A 25 14.36 -0.19 -0.74
CA GLY A 25 15.50 -0.95 -1.19
C GLY A 25 15.56 -1.01 -2.70
N GLU A 26 16.71 -1.38 -3.23
CA GLU A 26 16.90 -1.55 -4.67
C GLU A 26 15.98 -2.64 -5.22
N THR A 27 15.73 -2.60 -6.53
CA THR A 27 14.99 -3.65 -7.22
C THR A 27 15.65 -4.99 -6.98
N GLY A 28 14.86 -6.01 -6.65
CA GLY A 28 15.37 -7.35 -6.43
C GLY A 28 15.89 -7.61 -5.01
N THR A 29 15.67 -6.72 -4.06
CA THR A 29 16.13 -6.92 -2.67
C THR A 29 15.18 -7.79 -1.84
N GLY A 30 14.05 -8.23 -2.41
CA GLY A 30 13.12 -9.09 -1.71
C GLY A 30 12.06 -8.34 -0.90
N LYS A 31 11.64 -7.17 -1.38
CA LYS A 31 10.62 -6.36 -0.68
C LYS A 31 9.29 -7.09 -0.54
N GLU A 32 8.87 -7.81 -1.58
CA GLU A 32 7.64 -8.62 -1.52
C GLU A 32 7.77 -9.79 -0.55
N VAL A 33 8.94 -10.42 -0.52
CA VAL A 33 9.24 -11.49 0.43
C VAL A 33 9.12 -10.96 1.87
N MET A 34 9.64 -9.75 2.12
CA MET A 34 9.52 -9.13 3.43
C MET A 34 8.05 -8.85 3.79
N ALA A 35 7.26 -8.38 2.84
CA ALA A 35 5.83 -8.13 3.07
C ALA A 35 5.10 -9.42 3.43
N ASN A 36 5.40 -10.51 2.74
CA ASN A 36 4.84 -11.83 3.08
C ASN A 36 5.30 -12.31 4.46
N ALA A 37 6.55 -12.05 4.82
CA ALA A 37 7.06 -12.40 6.14
C ALA A 37 6.29 -11.66 7.24
N ILE A 38 5.95 -10.39 7.03
CA ILE A 38 5.14 -9.62 7.97
C ILE A 38 3.78 -10.28 8.16
N ARG A 39 3.15 -10.70 7.06
CA ARG A 39 1.88 -11.43 7.13
C ARG A 39 1.99 -12.68 8.00
N GLN A 40 3.02 -13.49 7.75
CA GLN A 40 3.21 -14.77 8.44
C GLN A 40 3.49 -14.62 9.94
N MET A 41 4.08 -13.49 10.33
CA MET A 41 4.46 -13.25 11.74
C MET A 41 3.34 -12.65 12.57
N GLY A 42 2.22 -12.26 11.95
CA GLY A 42 1.17 -11.50 12.64
C GLY A 42 -0.18 -12.18 12.65
N PRO A 43 -1.18 -11.51 13.27
CA PRO A 43 -2.54 -12.05 13.39
C PRO A 43 -3.27 -12.14 12.06
N ARG A 44 -2.73 -11.54 10.99
CA ARG A 44 -3.35 -11.55 9.66
C ARG A 44 -2.83 -12.69 8.77
N GLN A 45 -2.11 -13.67 9.34
CA GLN A 45 -1.48 -14.74 8.57
C GLN A 45 -2.47 -15.56 7.73
N ASN A 46 -3.71 -15.71 8.20
CA ASN A 46 -4.76 -16.45 7.49
C ASN A 46 -5.78 -15.52 6.82
N LYS A 47 -5.46 -14.24 6.69
CA LYS A 47 -6.32 -13.24 6.06
C LYS A 47 -5.83 -12.93 4.66
N PRO A 48 -6.65 -12.24 3.83
CA PRO A 48 -6.23 -11.91 2.48
C PRO A 48 -4.91 -11.15 2.44
N PHE A 49 -4.08 -11.49 1.45
CA PHE A 49 -2.88 -10.73 1.11
C PHE A 49 -3.00 -10.37 -0.36
N ILE A 50 -3.25 -9.11 -0.62
CA ILE A 50 -3.49 -8.62 -1.99
C ILE A 50 -2.32 -7.72 -2.36
N ALA A 51 -1.68 -8.02 -3.49
CA ALA A 51 -0.55 -7.24 -3.98
C ALA A 51 -0.92 -6.56 -5.28
N ILE A 52 -0.49 -5.32 -5.45
CA ILE A 52 -0.62 -4.59 -6.69
C ILE A 52 0.68 -3.81 -6.94
N ASN A 53 1.13 -3.81 -8.19
CA ASN A 53 2.29 -3.02 -8.58
C ASN A 53 1.80 -1.74 -9.25
N CYS A 54 2.01 -0.61 -8.57
CA CYS A 54 1.52 0.69 -9.04
C CYS A 54 2.19 1.16 -10.33
N ALA A 55 3.38 0.63 -10.65
CA ALA A 55 4.08 0.96 -11.89
C ALA A 55 3.58 0.13 -13.08
N ALA A 56 3.00 -1.03 -12.83
CA ALA A 56 2.57 -1.95 -13.88
C ALA A 56 1.19 -1.63 -14.44
N ILE A 57 0.42 -0.76 -13.78
CA ILE A 57 -0.95 -0.44 -14.16
C ILE A 57 -1.01 1.02 -14.61
N GLN A 58 -1.75 1.28 -15.69
CA GLN A 58 -1.95 2.65 -16.17
C GLN A 58 -2.61 3.49 -15.07
N SER A 59 -2.16 4.73 -14.93
CA SER A 59 -2.65 5.62 -13.88
C SER A 59 -4.17 5.84 -13.93
N THR A 60 -4.74 5.86 -15.13
CA THR A 60 -6.20 6.02 -15.33
C THR A 60 -7.00 4.83 -14.80
N VAL A 61 -6.37 3.65 -14.71
CA VAL A 61 -7.02 2.41 -14.26
C VAL A 61 -6.71 2.12 -12.79
N LEU A 62 -5.58 2.61 -12.31
CA LEU A 62 -5.10 2.29 -10.96
C LEU A 62 -6.12 2.65 -9.87
N GLU A 63 -6.73 3.81 -9.98
CA GLU A 63 -7.73 4.24 -8.99
C GLU A 63 -8.92 3.30 -8.94
N SER A 64 -9.47 2.93 -10.09
CA SER A 64 -10.62 2.02 -10.15
C SER A 64 -10.26 0.60 -9.69
N GLU A 65 -9.03 0.16 -9.91
CA GLU A 65 -8.55 -1.13 -9.39
C GLU A 65 -8.45 -1.12 -7.88
N LEU A 66 -7.89 -0.05 -7.30
CA LEU A 66 -7.71 0.04 -5.84
C LEU A 66 -9.04 0.23 -5.10
N PHE A 67 -9.85 1.17 -5.56
CA PHE A 67 -11.02 1.60 -4.80
C PHE A 67 -12.34 1.08 -5.35
N GLY A 68 -12.32 0.46 -6.54
CA GLY A 68 -13.54 0.00 -7.19
C GLY A 68 -14.32 1.17 -7.80
N TYR A 69 -15.45 0.87 -8.40
CA TYR A 69 -16.30 1.88 -9.01
C TYR A 69 -17.76 1.49 -8.92
N GLU A 70 -18.64 2.49 -8.94
CA GLU A 70 -20.06 2.30 -9.01
C GLU A 70 -20.49 2.18 -10.47
N ALA A 71 -21.65 1.57 -10.72
CA ALA A 71 -22.24 1.51 -12.05
C ALA A 71 -22.43 2.94 -12.58
N GLY A 72 -22.03 3.18 -13.82
CA GLY A 72 -22.14 4.49 -14.44
C GLY A 72 -21.04 5.48 -14.11
N ALA A 73 -20.02 5.08 -13.37
CA ALA A 73 -18.93 5.96 -12.96
C ALA A 73 -18.15 6.54 -14.14
N PHE A 74 -18.04 5.78 -15.23
CA PHE A 74 -17.38 6.19 -16.48
C PHE A 74 -17.93 5.37 -17.63
N THR A 75 -17.55 5.71 -18.85
CA THR A 75 -18.00 4.97 -20.06
C THR A 75 -17.52 3.53 -19.97
N GLY A 76 -18.45 2.57 -20.04
CA GLY A 76 -18.15 1.15 -19.93
C GLY A 76 -18.33 0.56 -18.53
N ALA A 77 -18.56 1.42 -17.51
CA ALA A 77 -18.84 0.94 -16.17
C ALA A 77 -20.31 0.52 -16.03
N GLU A 78 -20.66 -0.63 -16.60
CA GLU A 78 -22.04 -1.10 -16.60
C GLU A 78 -22.47 -1.64 -15.24
N LYS A 79 -21.55 -2.29 -14.52
CA LYS A 79 -21.81 -2.89 -13.21
C LYS A 79 -20.81 -2.32 -12.20
N ARG A 80 -21.25 -2.32 -10.93
CA ARG A 80 -20.36 -2.00 -9.83
C ARG A 80 -19.21 -3.01 -9.75
N LYS A 81 -18.02 -2.52 -9.44
CA LYS A 81 -16.85 -3.37 -9.21
C LYS A 81 -16.27 -3.08 -7.82
N HIS A 82 -16.01 -4.14 -7.07
CA HIS A 82 -15.28 -4.05 -5.81
C HIS A 82 -13.80 -3.84 -6.08
N GLY A 83 -13.19 -2.88 -5.37
CA GLY A 83 -11.77 -2.63 -5.50
C GLY A 83 -10.93 -3.52 -4.60
N LEU A 84 -9.61 -3.42 -4.75
CA LEU A 84 -8.67 -4.23 -3.97
C LEU A 84 -8.71 -3.89 -2.48
N MET A 85 -9.05 -2.65 -2.12
CA MET A 85 -9.25 -2.29 -0.70
C MET A 85 -10.33 -3.14 -0.05
N GLU A 86 -11.43 -3.40 -0.77
CA GLU A 86 -12.51 -4.25 -0.25
C GLU A 86 -12.08 -5.71 -0.22
N VAL A 87 -11.38 -6.17 -1.26
CA VAL A 87 -10.90 -7.56 -1.35
C VAL A 87 -9.89 -7.85 -0.23
N ALA A 88 -9.08 -6.87 0.13
CA ALA A 88 -8.07 -7.00 1.17
C ALA A 88 -8.61 -6.84 2.59
N ASP A 89 -9.91 -6.53 2.74
CA ASP A 89 -10.50 -6.28 4.06
C ASP A 89 -10.17 -7.40 5.05
N THR A 90 -9.80 -7.01 6.24
CA THR A 90 -9.29 -7.84 7.34
C THR A 90 -7.85 -8.33 7.15
N GLY A 91 -7.25 -8.09 6.00
CA GLY A 91 -5.91 -8.57 5.68
C GLY A 91 -4.92 -7.44 5.38
N ILE A 92 -4.09 -7.69 4.38
CA ILE A 92 -2.98 -6.81 4.01
C ILE A 92 -3.11 -6.44 2.54
N LEU A 93 -2.93 -5.15 2.24
CA LEU A 93 -2.76 -4.65 0.88
C LEU A 93 -1.30 -4.23 0.71
N PHE A 94 -0.60 -4.90 -0.20
CA PHE A 94 0.79 -4.59 -0.50
C PHE A 94 0.84 -3.74 -1.77
N LEU A 95 1.31 -2.50 -1.62
CA LEU A 95 1.44 -1.53 -2.72
C LEU A 95 2.89 -1.46 -3.16
N ASP A 96 3.23 -2.24 -4.18
CA ASP A 96 4.59 -2.23 -4.73
C ASP A 96 4.78 -1.02 -5.63
N GLU A 97 5.98 -0.46 -5.61
CA GLU A 97 6.36 0.73 -6.36
C GLU A 97 5.39 1.90 -6.12
N ILE A 98 5.20 2.22 -4.83
CA ILE A 98 4.29 3.30 -4.42
C ILE A 98 4.68 4.66 -5.02
N SER A 99 5.96 4.83 -5.36
CA SER A 99 6.47 6.06 -6.01
C SER A 99 5.79 6.37 -7.34
N SER A 100 5.20 5.37 -7.98
CA SER A 100 4.51 5.53 -9.26
C SER A 100 3.05 5.94 -9.11
N MET A 101 2.54 6.05 -7.87
CA MET A 101 1.15 6.46 -7.66
C MET A 101 0.96 7.92 -8.06
N PRO A 102 -0.05 8.23 -8.92
CA PRO A 102 -0.31 9.62 -9.31
C PRO A 102 -0.59 10.51 -8.10
N LEU A 103 -0.15 11.77 -8.16
CA LEU A 103 -0.33 12.74 -7.08
C LEU A 103 -1.80 12.89 -6.69
N GLU A 104 -2.70 12.91 -7.68
CA GLU A 104 -4.13 13.10 -7.44
C GLU A 104 -4.78 11.94 -6.68
N MET A 105 -4.16 10.76 -6.68
CA MET A 105 -4.65 9.61 -5.92
C MET A 105 -4.14 9.58 -4.49
N GLN A 106 -3.02 10.25 -4.23
CA GLN A 106 -2.36 10.16 -2.93
C GLN A 106 -3.21 10.65 -1.76
N PRO A 107 -4.00 11.74 -1.88
CA PRO A 107 -4.91 12.12 -0.79
C PRO A 107 -5.95 11.04 -0.48
N LYS A 108 -6.42 10.34 -1.49
CA LYS A 108 -7.42 9.28 -1.31
C LYS A 108 -6.83 8.08 -0.57
N LEU A 109 -5.61 7.71 -0.91
CA LEU A 109 -4.90 6.65 -0.18
C LEU A 109 -4.62 7.07 1.26
N LEU A 110 -4.18 8.32 1.47
CA LEU A 110 -3.91 8.85 2.80
C LEU A 110 -5.16 8.74 3.69
N ARG A 111 -6.31 9.14 3.16
CA ARG A 111 -7.56 9.04 3.90
C ARG A 111 -7.91 7.59 4.24
N ALA A 112 -7.70 6.68 3.31
CA ALA A 112 -7.94 5.25 3.56
C ALA A 112 -7.04 4.72 4.67
N ILE A 113 -5.79 5.16 4.74
CA ILE A 113 -4.86 4.74 5.79
C ILE A 113 -5.27 5.35 7.14
N GLU A 114 -5.55 6.64 7.18
CA GLU A 114 -5.84 7.35 8.43
C GLU A 114 -7.21 6.99 9.02
N GLU A 115 -8.23 6.96 8.16
CA GLU A 115 -9.61 6.78 8.60
C GLU A 115 -10.15 5.38 8.36
N GLN A 116 -9.42 4.53 7.63
CA GLN A 116 -9.86 3.20 7.22
C GLN A 116 -11.19 3.28 6.47
N THR A 117 -11.38 4.36 5.71
CA THR A 117 -12.57 4.58 4.88
C THR A 117 -12.16 5.07 3.50
N PHE A 118 -13.00 4.79 2.52
CA PHE A 118 -12.79 5.26 1.16
C PHE A 118 -14.15 5.27 0.43
N ARG A 119 -14.15 5.84 -0.77
CA ARG A 119 -15.32 5.82 -1.67
C ARG A 119 -14.93 5.18 -2.98
N ARG A 120 -15.85 4.43 -3.58
CA ARG A 120 -15.65 3.93 -4.93
C ARG A 120 -15.66 5.11 -5.92
N VAL A 121 -15.00 4.93 -7.06
CA VAL A 121 -15.07 5.94 -8.13
C VAL A 121 -16.52 6.13 -8.54
N GLY A 122 -16.97 7.37 -8.60
CA GLY A 122 -18.37 7.70 -8.89
C GLY A 122 -19.32 7.49 -7.73
N GLY A 123 -18.85 7.06 -6.57
CA GLY A 123 -19.66 6.80 -5.41
C GLY A 123 -19.60 7.92 -4.38
N THR A 124 -20.64 8.01 -3.55
CA THR A 124 -20.71 8.97 -2.44
C THR A 124 -20.73 8.31 -1.08
N THR A 125 -20.94 7.00 -1.05
CA THR A 125 -20.98 6.22 0.19
C THR A 125 -19.59 5.96 0.71
N GLU A 126 -19.35 6.24 2.00
CA GLU A 126 -18.14 5.87 2.66
C GLU A 126 -18.18 4.39 3.03
N LEU A 127 -17.13 3.66 2.65
CA LEU A 127 -16.97 2.25 2.96
C LEU A 127 -15.87 2.11 3.98
N LYS A 128 -16.11 1.30 5.02
CA LYS A 128 -15.11 1.02 6.05
C LYS A 128 -14.42 -0.29 5.75
N VAL A 129 -13.11 -0.31 5.99
CA VAL A 129 -12.29 -1.51 5.86
C VAL A 129 -11.30 -1.55 7.02
N ASP A 130 -10.79 -2.73 7.28
CA ASP A 130 -9.70 -2.95 8.24
C ASP A 130 -8.55 -3.58 7.46
N VAL A 131 -7.67 -2.73 6.91
CA VAL A 131 -6.59 -3.17 6.04
C VAL A 131 -5.26 -2.63 6.55
N GLN A 132 -4.30 -3.51 6.71
CA GLN A 132 -2.92 -3.09 6.95
C GLN A 132 -2.27 -2.76 5.61
N ILE A 133 -1.72 -1.57 5.49
CA ILE A 133 -1.03 -1.14 4.28
C ILE A 133 0.46 -1.39 4.43
N ILE A 134 1.02 -2.12 3.48
CA ILE A 134 2.48 -2.29 3.34
C ILE A 134 2.84 -1.73 1.98
N ALA A 135 3.68 -0.71 1.95
CA ALA A 135 4.12 -0.08 0.71
C ALA A 135 5.59 -0.36 0.48
N ALA A 136 5.99 -0.44 -0.77
CA ALA A 136 7.38 -0.66 -1.15
C ALA A 136 7.80 0.33 -2.22
N SER A 137 9.07 0.75 -2.18
CA SER A 137 9.63 1.66 -3.17
C SER A 137 11.11 1.37 -3.38
N ASN A 138 11.56 1.42 -4.64
CA ASN A 138 12.98 1.42 -4.98
C ASN A 138 13.52 2.83 -5.21
N ARG A 139 12.65 3.84 -5.13
CA ARG A 139 13.03 5.25 -5.31
C ARG A 139 13.18 5.96 -3.97
N ASP A 140 13.91 7.06 -4.00
CA ASP A 140 14.10 7.94 -2.85
C ASP A 140 12.85 8.79 -2.66
N LEU A 141 11.93 8.36 -1.79
CA LEU A 141 10.70 9.09 -1.53
C LEU A 141 10.93 10.47 -0.89
N PRO A 142 11.87 10.65 0.06
CA PRO A 142 12.17 11.99 0.55
C PRO A 142 12.58 12.97 -0.55
N ALA A 143 13.37 12.54 -1.52
CA ALA A 143 13.74 13.38 -2.66
C ALA A 143 12.51 13.73 -3.50
N MET A 144 11.60 12.78 -3.71
CA MET A 144 10.36 13.03 -4.44
C MET A 144 9.44 14.00 -3.71
N VAL A 145 9.41 13.96 -2.39
CA VAL A 145 8.67 14.93 -1.58
C VAL A 145 9.24 16.34 -1.80
N THR A 146 10.56 16.49 -1.76
CA THR A 146 11.23 17.76 -2.02
C THR A 146 10.91 18.32 -3.42
N GLU A 147 10.79 17.45 -4.40
CA GLU A 147 10.47 17.81 -5.78
C GLU A 147 8.97 17.97 -6.04
N ASN A 148 8.13 17.81 -5.04
CA ASN A 148 6.67 17.85 -5.12
C ASN A 148 6.07 16.77 -6.04
N ASN A 149 6.74 15.63 -6.13
CA ASN A 149 6.27 14.47 -6.88
C ASN A 149 5.64 13.40 -5.97
N PHE A 150 5.72 13.60 -4.67
CA PHE A 150 5.09 12.74 -3.66
C PHE A 150 4.69 13.62 -2.47
N ARG A 151 3.50 13.37 -1.93
CA ARG A 151 3.00 14.18 -0.81
C ARG A 151 3.73 13.85 0.48
N SER A 152 4.13 14.89 1.19
CA SER A 152 4.81 14.72 2.48
C SER A 152 3.92 14.05 3.53
N ASP A 153 2.62 14.40 3.56
CA ASP A 153 1.69 13.83 4.52
C ASP A 153 1.52 12.32 4.32
N LEU A 154 1.42 11.88 3.07
CA LEU A 154 1.32 10.45 2.77
C LEU A 154 2.64 9.74 3.13
N TYR A 155 3.77 10.32 2.78
CA TYR A 155 5.06 9.73 3.09
C TYR A 155 5.22 9.46 4.58
N TYR A 156 4.92 10.45 5.42
CA TYR A 156 5.04 10.28 6.86
C TYR A 156 4.03 9.27 7.42
N ARG A 157 2.85 9.19 6.83
CA ARG A 157 1.83 8.24 7.29
C ARG A 157 2.15 6.81 6.90
N LEU A 158 2.73 6.60 5.73
CA LEU A 158 3.19 5.27 5.29
C LEU A 158 4.37 4.78 6.12
N ARG A 159 5.18 5.68 6.62
CA ARG A 159 6.45 5.41 7.29
C ARG A 159 6.34 5.26 8.80
N VAL A 160 5.23 4.74 9.29
CA VAL A 160 5.11 4.44 10.72
C VAL A 160 6.17 3.41 11.12
N VAL A 161 6.32 2.39 10.30
CA VAL A 161 7.45 1.45 10.42
C VAL A 161 8.25 1.52 9.12
N ASP A 162 9.54 1.76 9.22
CA ASP A 162 10.43 1.95 8.08
C ASP A 162 11.44 0.79 8.04
N LEU A 163 11.38 0.00 6.97
CA LEU A 163 12.28 -1.13 6.76
C LEU A 163 13.09 -0.88 5.49
N HIS A 164 14.40 -0.70 5.66
CA HIS A 164 15.30 -0.54 4.53
C HIS A 164 16.07 -1.84 4.30
N LEU A 165 15.85 -2.46 3.14
CA LEU A 165 16.51 -3.71 2.80
C LEU A 165 17.84 -3.44 2.13
N PRO A 166 18.93 -4.08 2.62
CA PRO A 166 20.23 -3.91 2.00
C PRO A 166 20.28 -4.60 0.63
N PRO A 167 21.14 -4.12 -0.29
CA PRO A 167 21.34 -4.81 -1.56
C PRO A 167 21.85 -6.24 -1.36
N LEU A 168 21.47 -7.13 -2.27
CA LEU A 168 21.96 -8.50 -2.30
C LEU A 168 23.33 -8.53 -2.99
N ARG A 169 24.39 -8.40 -2.22
CA ARG A 169 25.77 -8.45 -2.73
C ARG A 169 26.66 -9.30 -1.85
#